data_07a64d21c3ce47ba6da52f8e954e5ac1
#
_entry.id   07a64d21c3ce47ba6da52f8e954e5ac1
#
_cell.length_a   1.000
_cell.length_b   1.000
_cell.length_c   1.000
_cell.angle_alpha   90.00
_cell.angle_beta   90.00
_cell.angle_gamma   90.00
#
_symmetry.space_group_name_H-M   'P 1'
#
loop_
_entity.id
_entity.type
_entity.pdbx_description
1 polymer ?
#
loop_
_entity_poly.entity_id
_entity_poly.type
_entity_poly.pdbx_seq_one_letter_code
_entity_poly.pdbx_strand_id
1 'polypeptide(L)'
;MKRFAFKMKLKPGFEREYEKRHSELWPELRKQISDSGVKNYSIFWDKDTNILFGYQEVEGDANSQDVEAADEITRKWWDYMSDIMDVNPDNSPVTIPLMEVFHLD
;
A
#
# COMPACT_ATOMS: atom_id res chain seq x y z
N MET A 1 2.75 18.04 6.08
CA MET A 1 2.55 16.73 5.48
C MET A 1 3.33 15.67 6.25
N LYS A 2 2.71 14.56 6.58
CA LYS A 2 3.38 13.46 7.28
C LYS A 2 3.97 12.49 6.27
N ARG A 3 5.18 11.99 6.54
CA ARG A 3 5.77 10.90 5.77
C ARG A 3 5.43 9.59 6.46
N PHE A 4 4.98 8.61 5.70
CA PHE A 4 4.61 7.31 6.25
C PHE A 4 5.25 6.21 5.40
N ALA A 5 6.01 5.33 6.04
CA ALA A 5 6.58 4.17 5.38
C ALA A 5 6.17 2.90 6.12
N PHE A 6 6.08 1.81 5.38
CA PHE A 6 5.59 0.55 5.93
C PHE A 6 6.10 -0.63 5.11
N LYS A 7 6.03 -1.81 5.70
CA LYS A 7 6.35 -3.07 5.03
C LYS A 7 5.09 -3.90 4.84
N MET A 8 5.05 -4.60 3.70
CA MET A 8 4.08 -5.65 3.42
C MET A 8 4.85 -6.86 2.90
N LYS A 9 4.19 -7.98 2.69
CA LYS A 9 4.85 -9.16 2.15
C LYS A 9 4.13 -9.69 0.93
N LEU A 10 4.91 -9.88 -0.14
CA LEU A 10 4.45 -10.47 -1.39
C LEU A 10 4.63 -11.99 -1.31
N LYS A 11 3.68 -12.75 -1.85
CA LYS A 11 3.87 -14.19 -1.98
C LYS A 11 4.91 -14.49 -3.07
N PRO A 12 5.73 -15.54 -2.91
CA PRO A 12 6.77 -15.86 -3.88
C PRO A 12 6.21 -16.06 -5.29
N GLY A 13 6.90 -15.46 -6.28
CA GLY A 13 6.55 -15.66 -7.68
C GLY A 13 5.51 -14.69 -8.25
N PHE A 14 5.00 -13.76 -7.43
CA PHE A 14 3.93 -12.85 -7.85
C PHE A 14 4.39 -11.42 -8.12
N GLU A 15 5.69 -11.15 -8.19
CA GLU A 15 6.21 -9.81 -8.37
C GLU A 15 5.75 -9.16 -9.68
N ARG A 16 5.69 -9.92 -10.76
CA ARG A 16 5.23 -9.38 -12.05
C ARG A 16 3.74 -9.12 -12.05
N GLU A 17 2.97 -9.99 -11.41
CA GLU A 17 1.52 -9.80 -11.30
C GLU A 17 1.21 -8.59 -10.42
N TYR A 18 1.95 -8.39 -9.34
CA TYR A 18 1.82 -7.23 -8.46
C TYR A 18 2.08 -5.93 -9.23
N GLU A 19 3.18 -5.88 -9.98
CA GLU A 19 3.51 -4.71 -10.80
C GLU A 19 2.45 -4.46 -11.87
N LYS A 20 1.99 -5.52 -12.53
CA LYS A 20 0.96 -5.41 -13.56
C LYS A 20 -0.33 -4.82 -13.01
N ARG A 21 -0.82 -5.33 -11.87
CA ARG A 21 -2.06 -4.84 -11.26
C ARG A 21 -1.94 -3.37 -10.89
N HIS A 22 -0.79 -2.93 -10.44
CA HIS A 22 -0.55 -1.53 -10.08
C HIS A 22 -0.39 -0.63 -11.32
N SER A 23 0.18 -1.13 -12.41
CA SER A 23 0.25 -0.36 -13.64
C SER A 23 -1.12 -0.17 -14.28
N GLU A 24 -2.06 -1.06 -13.95
CA GLU A 24 -3.45 -1.00 -14.40
C GLU A 24 -4.38 -0.60 -13.23
N LEU A 25 -3.88 0.22 -12.32
CA LEU A 25 -4.62 0.63 -11.13
C LEU A 25 -5.99 1.20 -11.51
N TRP A 26 -7.02 0.77 -10.80
CA TRP A 26 -8.38 1.21 -11.05
C TRP A 26 -8.50 2.74 -10.94
N PRO A 27 -9.08 3.41 -11.94
CA PRO A 27 -9.20 4.88 -11.88
C PRO A 27 -9.93 5.40 -10.65
N GLU A 28 -10.97 4.70 -10.19
CA GLU A 28 -11.70 5.09 -8.98
C GLU A 28 -10.83 4.99 -7.74
N LEU A 29 -9.96 3.97 -7.67
CA LEU A 29 -9.05 3.82 -6.54
C LEU A 29 -7.98 4.90 -6.56
N ARG A 30 -7.43 5.20 -7.73
CA ARG A 30 -6.44 6.27 -7.89
C ARG A 30 -7.02 7.60 -7.40
N LYS A 31 -8.25 7.89 -7.80
CA LYS A 31 -8.93 9.12 -7.39
C LYS A 31 -9.17 9.13 -5.88
N GLN A 32 -9.62 8.02 -5.33
CA GLN A 32 -9.89 7.91 -3.89
C GLN A 32 -8.62 8.13 -3.06
N ILE A 33 -7.51 7.54 -3.44
CA ILE A 33 -6.23 7.71 -2.75
C ILE A 33 -5.79 9.16 -2.80
N SER A 34 -5.84 9.79 -3.98
CA SER A 34 -5.46 11.19 -4.14
C SER A 34 -6.38 12.12 -3.33
N ASP A 35 -7.68 11.90 -3.37
CA ASP A 35 -8.66 12.72 -2.66
C ASP A 35 -8.53 12.58 -1.15
N SER A 36 -8.04 11.45 -0.65
CA SER A 36 -7.84 11.21 0.78
C SER A 36 -6.60 11.95 1.33
N GLY A 37 -5.81 12.58 0.48
CA GLY A 37 -4.63 13.33 0.90
C GLY A 37 -3.33 12.54 0.85
N VAL A 38 -3.34 11.36 0.24
CA VAL A 38 -2.14 10.55 0.05
C VAL A 38 -1.46 10.97 -1.25
N LYS A 39 -0.18 11.33 -1.16
CA LYS A 39 0.60 11.83 -2.30
C LYS A 39 1.99 11.19 -2.29
N ASN A 40 2.67 11.28 -3.42
CA ASN A 40 4.04 10.80 -3.58
C ASN A 40 4.20 9.38 -3.05
N TYR A 41 3.30 8.51 -3.47
CA TYR A 41 3.19 7.13 -3.00
C TYR A 41 4.00 6.22 -3.91
N SER A 42 4.98 5.51 -3.35
CA SER A 42 5.82 4.56 -4.07
C SER A 42 5.92 3.27 -3.31
N ILE A 43 6.00 2.16 -4.02
CA ILE A 43 6.20 0.84 -3.42
C ILE A 43 7.43 0.22 -4.09
N PHE A 44 8.35 -0.26 -3.27
CA PHE A 44 9.58 -0.93 -3.71
C PHE A 44 9.55 -2.38 -3.26
N TRP A 45 10.11 -3.27 -4.05
CA TRP A 45 10.16 -4.69 -3.77
C TRP A 45 11.59 -5.14 -3.54
N ASP A 46 11.81 -5.85 -2.41
CA ASP A 46 13.09 -6.51 -2.15
C ASP A 46 12.99 -7.95 -2.66
N LYS A 47 13.71 -8.26 -3.74
CA LYS A 47 13.63 -9.56 -4.40
C LYS A 47 14.15 -10.72 -3.53
N ASP A 48 15.04 -10.43 -2.57
CA ASP A 48 15.63 -11.47 -1.74
C ASP A 48 14.70 -11.92 -0.60
N THR A 49 13.87 -11.01 -0.11
CA THR A 49 12.99 -11.27 1.03
C THR A 49 11.51 -11.26 0.68
N ASN A 50 11.15 -10.83 -0.53
CA ASN A 50 9.76 -10.58 -0.95
C ASN A 50 9.04 -9.52 -0.10
N ILE A 51 9.80 -8.66 0.57
CA ILE A 51 9.23 -7.56 1.33
C ILE A 51 8.93 -6.41 0.37
N LEU A 52 7.73 -5.84 0.51
CA LEU A 52 7.32 -4.64 -0.19
C LEU A 52 7.48 -3.46 0.78
N PHE A 53 8.19 -2.43 0.34
CA PHE A 53 8.38 -1.22 1.12
C PHE A 53 7.53 -0.11 0.50
N GLY A 54 6.54 0.37 1.26
CA GLY A 54 5.70 1.48 0.82
C GLY A 54 6.17 2.79 1.44
N TYR A 55 6.11 3.86 0.67
CA TYR A 55 6.34 5.22 1.14
C TYR A 55 5.26 6.12 0.58
N GLN A 56 4.72 6.97 1.43
CA GLN A 56 3.74 7.97 0.99
C GLN A 56 3.80 9.22 1.88
N GLU A 57 3.30 10.31 1.35
CA GLU A 57 3.10 11.55 2.09
C GLU A 57 1.61 11.72 2.32
N VAL A 58 1.24 12.07 3.54
CA VAL A 58 -0.17 12.10 3.97
C VAL A 58 -0.51 13.49 4.51
N GLU A 59 -1.48 14.15 3.88
CA GLU A 59 -1.96 15.46 4.33
C GLU A 59 -2.97 15.34 5.47
N GLY A 60 -3.75 14.27 5.47
CA GLY A 60 -4.79 14.05 6.47
C GLY A 60 -4.35 13.19 7.64
N ASP A 61 -5.32 12.65 8.35
CA ASP A 61 -5.07 11.82 9.53
C ASP A 61 -4.96 10.34 9.20
N ALA A 62 -5.43 9.91 8.04
CA ALA A 62 -5.46 8.51 7.64
C ALA A 62 -4.54 8.26 6.46
N ASN A 63 -3.75 7.18 6.52
CA ASN A 63 -2.90 6.72 5.43
C ASN A 63 -3.65 5.66 4.59
N SER A 64 -3.04 5.24 3.46
CA SER A 64 -3.67 4.29 2.54
C SER A 64 -3.90 2.90 3.13
N GLN A 65 -3.26 2.58 4.26
CA GLN A 65 -3.36 1.27 4.90
C GLN A 65 -4.29 1.28 6.12
N ASP A 66 -4.92 2.40 6.41
CA ASP A 66 -5.80 2.54 7.58
C ASP A 66 -7.11 1.80 7.33
N VAL A 67 -7.31 0.69 8.05
CA VAL A 67 -8.48 -0.18 7.89
C VAL A 67 -9.77 0.55 8.24
N GLU A 68 -9.74 1.38 9.28
CA GLU A 68 -10.94 2.09 9.73
C GLU A 68 -11.38 3.16 8.74
N ALA A 69 -10.44 3.75 8.03
CA ALA A 69 -10.72 4.79 7.03
C ALA A 69 -10.98 4.21 5.64
N ALA A 70 -10.82 2.90 5.45
CA ALA A 70 -10.94 2.29 4.14
C ALA A 70 -12.40 2.29 3.66
N ASP A 71 -12.61 2.81 2.45
CA ASP A 71 -13.91 2.80 1.82
C ASP A 71 -14.16 1.52 1.01
N GLU A 72 -15.30 1.46 0.33
CA GLU A 72 -15.69 0.28 -0.43
C GLU A 72 -14.71 -0.07 -1.55
N ILE A 73 -14.22 0.93 -2.30
CA ILE A 73 -13.32 0.66 -3.42
C ILE A 73 -11.95 0.17 -2.92
N THR A 74 -11.46 0.70 -1.80
CA THR A 74 -10.22 0.24 -1.18
C THR A 74 -10.38 -1.22 -0.73
N ARG A 75 -11.49 -1.57 -0.11
CA ARG A 75 -11.73 -2.94 0.35
C ARG A 75 -11.85 -3.91 -0.83
N LYS A 76 -12.46 -3.52 -1.93
CA LYS A 76 -12.51 -4.33 -3.15
C LYS A 76 -11.11 -4.55 -3.73
N TRP A 77 -10.27 -3.53 -3.70
CA TRP A 77 -8.88 -3.66 -4.14
C TRP A 77 -8.11 -4.64 -3.25
N TRP A 78 -8.29 -4.56 -1.95
CA TRP A 78 -7.65 -5.50 -1.02
C TRP A 78 -8.12 -6.94 -1.28
N ASP A 79 -9.41 -7.15 -1.52
CA ASP A 79 -9.93 -8.48 -1.88
C ASP A 79 -9.27 -8.98 -3.16
N TYR A 80 -9.13 -8.13 -4.15
CA TYR A 80 -8.50 -8.47 -5.41
C TYR A 80 -7.03 -8.86 -5.23
N MET A 81 -6.29 -8.16 -4.36
CA MET A 81 -4.87 -8.39 -4.13
C MET A 81 -4.58 -9.53 -3.16
N SER A 82 -5.59 -10.05 -2.49
CA SER A 82 -5.41 -11.00 -1.38
C SER A 82 -4.79 -12.34 -1.78
N ASP A 83 -4.88 -12.70 -3.05
CA ASP A 83 -4.32 -13.97 -3.54
C ASP A 83 -2.81 -13.92 -3.79
N ILE A 84 -2.21 -12.74 -3.86
CA ILE A 84 -0.79 -12.60 -4.19
C ILE A 84 0.06 -12.00 -3.08
N MET A 85 -0.52 -11.64 -1.95
CA MET A 85 0.22 -11.08 -0.82
C MET A 85 -0.34 -11.53 0.51
N ASP A 86 0.43 -11.35 1.59
CA ASP A 86 -0.02 -11.69 2.92
C ASP A 86 -1.07 -10.68 3.39
N VAL A 87 -2.20 -11.21 3.87
CA VAL A 87 -3.33 -10.38 4.29
C VAL A 87 -3.87 -10.82 5.65
N ASN A 88 -4.57 -9.90 6.30
CA ASN A 88 -5.34 -10.17 7.52
C ASN A 88 -6.66 -10.88 7.17
N PRO A 89 -7.39 -11.40 8.17
CA PRO A 89 -8.67 -12.10 7.89
C PRO A 89 -9.69 -11.28 7.10
N ASP A 90 -9.63 -9.95 7.16
CA ASP A 90 -10.52 -9.07 6.39
C ASP A 90 -9.95 -8.69 5.02
N ASN A 91 -8.86 -9.35 4.59
CA ASN A 91 -8.13 -9.12 3.36
C ASN A 91 -7.37 -7.80 3.29
N SER A 92 -7.34 -7.01 4.36
CA SER A 92 -6.43 -5.87 4.41
C SER A 92 -4.99 -6.37 4.42
N PRO A 93 -4.04 -5.67 3.78
CA PRO A 93 -2.65 -6.11 3.78
C PRO A 93 -2.07 -6.17 5.20
N VAL A 94 -1.31 -7.20 5.49
CA VAL A 94 -0.50 -7.22 6.71
C VAL A 94 0.54 -6.12 6.55
N THR A 95 0.41 -5.05 7.33
CA THR A 95 1.23 -3.85 7.21
C THR A 95 1.99 -3.61 8.49
N ILE A 96 3.29 -3.46 8.39
CA ILE A 96 4.16 -3.16 9.53
C ILE A 96 4.68 -1.74 9.35
N PRO A 97 4.26 -0.79 10.20
CA PRO A 97 4.74 0.59 10.12
C PRO A 97 6.24 0.66 10.39
N LEU A 98 6.91 1.56 9.68
CA LEU A 98 8.33 1.83 9.89
C LEU A 98 8.47 3.18 10.59
N MET A 99 9.48 3.27 11.45
CA MET A 99 9.77 4.50 12.17
C MET A 99 10.81 5.30 11.39
N GLU A 100 10.52 6.57 11.10
CA GLU A 100 11.48 7.45 10.49
C GLU A 100 12.59 7.78 11.50
N VAL A 101 13.84 7.53 11.13
CA VAL A 101 14.98 7.79 12.01
C VAL A 101 15.90 8.88 11.48
N PHE A 102 15.68 9.33 10.25
CA PHE A 102 16.43 10.41 9.64
C PHE A 102 15.71 10.93 8.41
N HIS A 103 15.78 12.23 8.19
CA HIS A 103 15.31 12.89 6.98
C HIS A 103 16.19 14.09 6.65
N LEU A 104 16.55 14.23 5.39
CA LEU A 104 17.27 15.39 4.85
C LEU A 104 16.49 15.92 3.65
N ASP A 105 16.17 17.20 3.67
CA ASP A 105 15.53 17.86 2.52
C ASP A 105 16.52 18.02 1.35
#